data_5b77ee14272b8212c80a4a1504895e88
#
_entry.id   5b77ee14272b8212c80a4a1504895e88
#
_cell.length_a   1.000
_cell.length_b   1.000
_cell.length_c   1.000
_cell.angle_alpha   90.00
_cell.angle_beta   90.00
_cell.angle_gamma   90.00
#
_symmetry.space_group_name_H-M   'P 1'
#
loop_
_entity.id
_entity.type
_entity.pdbx_description
1 polymer ?
#
loop_
_entity_poly.entity_id
_entity_poly.type
_entity_poly.pdbx_seq_one_letter_code
_entity_poly.pdbx_strand_id
1 'polypeptide(L)'
;WEDKDFNAKRVYGRDDVRKEVAKYTPDEVERITGVPGEQLKRVAQKFATEKPSTIIWCMGATQHTVGTANVRAFCVACLATGNVGAPGTGANIFRGHTNVQGATDLGLDITSLPLYYGLTEAAWKHWARVWEVDYEWFQNQFDEVPAQHGRKARTRKDNMEAPGITSTRWFDAVNLPMEQIDQKDKIRAMIVMGHGGNTVSRIPEMVNALEKIDLLVVADPHPTTFAAISGRQNGTYLLPIATSLECHGSRTAWHRS
;
A
#
# COMPACT_ATOMS: atom_id res chain seq x y z
N TRP A 1 -31.40 -13.56 1.04
CA TRP A 1 -30.50 -14.35 1.89
C TRP A 1 -29.68 -13.49 2.87
N GLU A 2 -30.08 -12.25 3.10
CA GLU A 2 -29.44 -11.42 4.12
C GLU A 2 -29.75 -11.93 5.55
N ASP A 3 -28.82 -11.69 6.47
CA ASP A 3 -29.01 -11.94 7.89
C ASP A 3 -29.77 -10.76 8.53
N LYS A 4 -31.08 -10.90 8.65
CA LYS A 4 -31.96 -9.81 9.12
C LYS A 4 -31.68 -9.42 10.57
N ASP A 5 -31.40 -10.37 11.42
CA ASP A 5 -31.14 -10.13 12.84
C ASP A 5 -29.80 -9.43 13.07
N PHE A 6 -28.75 -9.88 12.37
CA PHE A 6 -27.46 -9.23 12.40
C PHE A 6 -27.56 -7.79 11.85
N ASN A 7 -28.20 -7.64 10.69
CA ASN A 7 -28.36 -6.32 10.06
C ASN A 7 -29.12 -5.34 10.96
N ALA A 8 -30.23 -5.77 11.57
CA ALA A 8 -31.01 -4.92 12.47
C ALA A 8 -30.22 -4.42 13.70
N LYS A 9 -29.27 -5.23 14.19
CA LYS A 9 -28.51 -4.94 15.42
C LYS A 9 -27.18 -4.24 15.17
N ARG A 10 -26.58 -4.42 14.01
CA ARG A 10 -25.16 -4.12 13.79
C ARG A 10 -24.87 -3.27 12.54
N VAL A 11 -25.83 -3.10 11.62
CA VAL A 11 -25.60 -2.43 10.35
C VAL A 11 -26.40 -1.15 10.24
N TYR A 12 -25.72 -0.05 9.97
CA TYR A 12 -26.34 1.25 9.64
C TYR A 12 -26.25 1.49 8.13
N GLY A 13 -27.28 2.17 7.56
CA GLY A 13 -27.29 2.56 6.14
C GLY A 13 -27.65 1.43 5.17
N ARG A 14 -28.18 0.30 5.65
CA ARG A 14 -28.55 -0.86 4.83
C ARG A 14 -29.51 -0.51 3.69
N ASP A 15 -30.52 0.31 3.95
CA ASP A 15 -31.55 0.64 2.96
C ASP A 15 -30.99 1.56 1.86
N ASP A 16 -30.04 2.40 2.17
CA ASP A 16 -29.33 3.23 1.18
C ASP A 16 -28.49 2.38 0.25
N VAL A 17 -27.74 1.40 0.81
CA VAL A 17 -27.00 0.42 0.01
C VAL A 17 -27.96 -0.36 -0.90
N ARG A 18 -29.10 -0.81 -0.37
CA ARG A 18 -30.10 -1.55 -1.15
C ARG A 18 -30.64 -0.73 -2.34
N LYS A 19 -30.90 0.55 -2.15
CA LYS A 19 -31.32 1.46 -3.23
C LYS A 19 -30.21 1.60 -4.28
N GLU A 20 -28.97 1.79 -3.84
CA GLU A 20 -27.84 1.99 -4.75
C GLU A 20 -27.55 0.74 -5.60
N VAL A 21 -27.65 -0.45 -5.03
CA VAL A 21 -27.36 -1.70 -5.76
C VAL A 21 -28.52 -2.23 -6.59
N ALA A 22 -29.73 -1.67 -6.43
CA ALA A 22 -30.94 -2.15 -7.14
C ALA A 22 -30.81 -2.10 -8.66
N LYS A 23 -30.01 -1.21 -9.21
CA LYS A 23 -29.68 -1.10 -10.64
C LYS A 23 -28.86 -2.27 -11.19
N TYR A 24 -28.17 -2.99 -10.34
CA TYR A 24 -27.34 -4.15 -10.72
C TYR A 24 -28.16 -5.44 -10.60
N THR A 25 -29.12 -5.59 -11.49
CA THR A 25 -29.88 -6.85 -11.60
C THR A 25 -28.94 -7.97 -12.09
N PRO A 26 -29.29 -9.25 -11.86
CA PRO A 26 -28.50 -10.37 -12.39
C PRO A 26 -28.22 -10.26 -13.90
N ASP A 27 -29.21 -9.82 -14.68
CA ASP A 27 -29.09 -9.65 -16.13
C ASP A 27 -28.12 -8.51 -16.48
N GLU A 28 -28.18 -7.39 -15.72
CA GLU A 28 -27.25 -6.28 -15.90
C GLU A 28 -25.82 -6.67 -15.50
N VAL A 29 -25.66 -7.43 -14.44
CA VAL A 29 -24.33 -7.96 -14.05
C VAL A 29 -23.80 -8.92 -15.11
N GLU A 30 -24.63 -9.80 -15.66
CA GLU A 30 -24.25 -10.68 -16.77
C GLU A 30 -23.81 -9.87 -17.99
N ARG A 31 -24.55 -8.84 -18.37
CA ARG A 31 -24.21 -7.94 -19.48
C ARG A 31 -22.85 -7.27 -19.30
N ILE A 32 -22.51 -6.85 -18.06
CA ILE A 32 -21.26 -6.13 -17.76
C ILE A 32 -20.08 -7.10 -17.66
N THR A 33 -20.28 -8.25 -17.02
CA THR A 33 -19.19 -9.14 -16.59
C THR A 33 -19.03 -10.40 -17.43
N GLY A 34 -20.09 -10.79 -18.16
CA GLY A 34 -20.18 -12.07 -18.85
C GLY A 34 -20.46 -13.27 -17.92
N VAL A 35 -20.63 -13.05 -16.62
CA VAL A 35 -20.99 -14.11 -15.67
C VAL A 35 -22.48 -14.35 -15.70
N PRO A 36 -22.96 -15.59 -16.00
CA PRO A 36 -24.39 -15.89 -16.05
C PRO A 36 -25.13 -15.52 -14.76
N GLY A 37 -26.27 -14.80 -14.88
CA GLY A 37 -27.03 -14.32 -13.74
C GLY A 37 -27.46 -15.43 -12.77
N GLU A 38 -27.78 -16.60 -13.27
CA GLU A 38 -28.12 -17.76 -12.43
C GLU A 38 -26.90 -18.31 -11.66
N GLN A 39 -25.70 -18.22 -12.24
CA GLN A 39 -24.48 -18.57 -11.53
C GLN A 39 -24.19 -17.57 -10.40
N LEU A 40 -24.35 -16.27 -10.67
CA LEU A 40 -24.23 -15.23 -9.65
C LEU A 40 -25.17 -15.48 -8.48
N LYS A 41 -26.43 -15.77 -8.75
CA LYS A 41 -27.44 -16.07 -7.71
C LYS A 41 -27.02 -17.28 -6.86
N ARG A 42 -26.57 -18.36 -7.47
CA ARG A 42 -26.10 -19.57 -6.75
C ARG A 42 -24.93 -19.26 -5.83
N VAL A 43 -23.93 -18.52 -6.33
CA VAL A 43 -22.76 -18.16 -5.51
C VAL A 43 -23.17 -17.25 -4.35
N ALA A 44 -23.99 -16.23 -4.59
CA ALA A 44 -24.50 -15.36 -3.55
C ALA A 44 -25.32 -16.11 -2.49
N GLN A 45 -26.15 -17.06 -2.91
CA GLN A 45 -26.93 -17.91 -2.00
C GLN A 45 -26.00 -18.77 -1.13
N LYS A 46 -25.06 -19.49 -1.73
CA LYS A 46 -24.09 -20.31 -1.00
C LYS A 46 -23.31 -19.47 0.02
N PHE A 47 -22.77 -18.35 -0.40
CA PHE A 47 -22.04 -17.45 0.50
C PHE A 47 -22.89 -16.98 1.70
N ALA A 48 -24.17 -16.75 1.49
CA ALA A 48 -25.07 -16.29 2.54
C ALA A 48 -25.57 -17.39 3.48
N THR A 49 -25.74 -18.62 2.97
CA THR A 49 -26.40 -19.71 3.71
C THR A 49 -25.48 -20.82 4.19
N GLU A 50 -24.36 -21.08 3.50
CA GLU A 50 -23.37 -22.07 3.90
C GLU A 50 -22.30 -21.39 4.77
N LYS A 51 -22.57 -21.26 6.06
CA LYS A 51 -21.67 -20.59 7.04
C LYS A 51 -20.77 -21.59 7.77
N PRO A 52 -19.54 -21.21 8.15
CA PRO A 52 -18.91 -19.90 7.96
C PRO A 52 -18.44 -19.68 6.52
N SER A 53 -18.61 -18.45 6.00
CA SER A 53 -18.11 -18.06 4.69
C SER A 53 -17.19 -16.84 4.78
N THR A 54 -16.16 -16.81 3.96
CA THR A 54 -15.21 -15.70 3.90
C THR A 54 -15.00 -15.21 2.46
N ILE A 55 -14.71 -13.93 2.30
CA ILE A 55 -14.23 -13.38 1.03
C ILE A 55 -12.73 -13.18 1.13
N ILE A 56 -12.00 -13.73 0.17
CA ILE A 56 -10.55 -13.59 0.09
C ILE A 56 -10.20 -12.84 -1.19
N TRP A 57 -9.37 -11.83 -1.09
CA TRP A 57 -8.84 -11.09 -2.25
C TRP A 57 -7.38 -10.69 -2.05
N CYS A 58 -6.78 -10.15 -3.09
CA CYS A 58 -5.44 -9.60 -3.09
C CYS A 58 -5.39 -8.35 -3.97
N MET A 59 -4.23 -8.01 -4.49
CA MET A 59 -3.96 -6.79 -5.25
C MET A 59 -4.80 -6.64 -6.52
N GLY A 60 -5.21 -7.75 -7.16
CA GLY A 60 -6.06 -7.71 -8.35
C GLY A 60 -7.41 -7.02 -8.14
N ALA A 61 -7.97 -7.03 -6.92
CA ALA A 61 -9.19 -6.29 -6.59
C ALA A 61 -8.89 -4.88 -6.05
N THR A 62 -7.71 -4.68 -5.46
CA THR A 62 -7.36 -3.44 -4.76
C THR A 62 -6.64 -2.42 -5.64
N GLN A 63 -5.80 -2.86 -6.57
CA GLN A 63 -5.01 -1.98 -7.45
C GLN A 63 -5.82 -1.47 -8.64
N HIS A 64 -6.91 -0.78 -8.35
CA HIS A 64 -7.77 -0.09 -9.32
C HIS A 64 -8.00 1.34 -8.87
N THR A 65 -8.36 2.22 -9.80
CA THR A 65 -8.78 3.60 -9.47
C THR A 65 -9.96 3.64 -8.49
N VAL A 66 -10.80 2.60 -8.51
CA VAL A 66 -11.94 2.38 -7.61
C VAL A 66 -11.68 1.32 -6.55
N GLY A 67 -10.44 0.98 -6.25
CA GLY A 67 -10.06 -0.10 -5.33
C GLY A 67 -10.70 0.00 -3.95
N THR A 68 -10.81 1.20 -3.39
CA THR A 68 -11.52 1.42 -2.11
C THR A 68 -12.99 1.01 -2.20
N ALA A 69 -13.67 1.31 -3.32
CA ALA A 69 -15.07 0.91 -3.52
C ALA A 69 -15.20 -0.62 -3.66
N ASN A 70 -14.27 -1.27 -4.36
CA ASN A 70 -14.23 -2.73 -4.47
C ASN A 70 -14.11 -3.40 -3.09
N VAL A 71 -13.17 -2.95 -2.26
CA VAL A 71 -12.98 -3.49 -0.90
C VAL A 71 -14.21 -3.23 -0.02
N ARG A 72 -14.80 -2.04 -0.10
CA ARG A 72 -16.06 -1.75 0.59
C ARG A 72 -17.19 -2.67 0.17
N ALA A 73 -17.32 -3.00 -1.11
CA ALA A 73 -18.33 -3.92 -1.60
C ALA A 73 -18.19 -5.33 -0.97
N PHE A 74 -16.96 -5.82 -0.81
CA PHE A 74 -16.71 -7.09 -0.11
C PHE A 74 -17.12 -7.02 1.37
N CYS A 75 -16.77 -5.95 2.05
CA CYS A 75 -17.18 -5.73 3.44
C CYS A 75 -18.71 -5.64 3.57
N VAL A 76 -19.37 -4.95 2.65
CA VAL A 76 -20.84 -4.85 2.62
C VAL A 76 -21.47 -6.22 2.41
N ALA A 77 -20.94 -7.07 1.52
CA ALA A 77 -21.43 -8.42 1.32
C ALA A 77 -21.30 -9.29 2.59
N CYS A 78 -20.17 -9.19 3.30
CA CYS A 78 -19.96 -9.87 4.59
C CYS A 78 -20.98 -9.37 5.65
N LEU A 79 -21.17 -8.05 5.75
CA LEU A 79 -22.12 -7.45 6.70
C LEU A 79 -23.58 -7.86 6.38
N ALA A 80 -23.98 -7.77 5.11
CA ALA A 80 -25.35 -8.10 4.69
C ALA A 80 -25.73 -9.55 5.03
N THR A 81 -24.77 -10.46 4.99
CA THR A 81 -24.96 -11.89 5.23
C THR A 81 -24.60 -12.34 6.64
N GLY A 82 -24.11 -11.43 7.50
CA GLY A 82 -23.67 -11.76 8.86
C GLY A 82 -22.43 -12.65 8.91
N ASN A 83 -21.61 -12.65 7.85
CA ASN A 83 -20.32 -13.34 7.80
C ASN A 83 -19.21 -12.48 8.43
N VAL A 84 -19.38 -12.09 9.69
CA VAL A 84 -18.49 -11.23 10.46
C VAL A 84 -18.42 -11.70 11.92
N GLY A 85 -17.23 -11.72 12.50
CA GLY A 85 -17.03 -11.89 13.93
C GLY A 85 -17.03 -13.33 14.45
N ALA A 86 -17.18 -14.32 13.58
CA ALA A 86 -17.02 -15.74 13.95
C ALA A 86 -15.78 -16.34 13.26
N PRO A 87 -15.16 -17.39 13.83
CA PRO A 87 -14.07 -18.10 13.18
C PRO A 87 -14.44 -18.56 11.77
N GLY A 88 -13.56 -18.33 10.80
CA GLY A 88 -13.79 -18.70 9.40
C GLY A 88 -14.66 -17.72 8.60
N THR A 89 -15.08 -16.59 9.18
CA THR A 89 -15.85 -15.54 8.49
C THR A 89 -15.00 -14.32 8.19
N GLY A 90 -15.53 -13.41 7.39
CA GLY A 90 -15.01 -12.07 7.19
C GLY A 90 -14.45 -11.78 5.82
N ALA A 91 -13.85 -10.61 5.74
CA ALA A 91 -13.15 -10.08 4.59
C ALA A 91 -11.65 -10.20 4.84
N ASN A 92 -10.98 -11.09 4.11
CA ASN A 92 -9.58 -11.46 4.35
C ASN A 92 -8.70 -11.13 3.15
N ILE A 93 -7.46 -10.74 3.42
CA ILE A 93 -6.53 -10.29 2.39
C ILE A 93 -5.30 -11.18 2.36
N PHE A 94 -5.02 -11.79 1.22
CA PHE A 94 -3.72 -12.38 0.95
C PHE A 94 -2.77 -11.26 0.56
N ARG A 95 -1.94 -10.82 1.51
CA ARG A 95 -1.08 -9.63 1.40
C ARG A 95 0.01 -9.71 0.33
N GLY A 96 0.02 -10.70 -0.52
CA GLY A 96 0.88 -10.86 -1.68
C GLY A 96 2.32 -11.23 -1.32
N HIS A 97 3.20 -10.26 -1.11
CA HIS A 97 4.61 -10.53 -0.87
C HIS A 97 4.86 -11.19 0.49
N THR A 98 5.85 -12.09 0.53
CA THR A 98 6.30 -12.74 1.78
C THR A 98 6.75 -11.69 2.78
N ASN A 99 6.23 -11.78 4.00
CA ASN A 99 6.51 -10.87 5.12
C ASN A 99 6.12 -9.41 4.90
N VAL A 100 5.26 -9.08 3.94
CA VAL A 100 4.78 -7.71 3.77
C VAL A 100 4.03 -7.21 5.02
N GLN A 101 3.35 -8.09 5.72
CA GLN A 101 2.67 -7.74 6.96
C GLN A 101 3.68 -7.45 8.07
N GLY A 102 4.72 -8.27 8.23
CA GLY A 102 5.79 -8.01 9.19
C GLY A 102 6.52 -6.69 8.89
N ALA A 103 6.76 -6.37 7.63
CA ALA A 103 7.33 -5.09 7.24
C ALA A 103 6.45 -3.90 7.64
N THR A 104 5.14 -3.98 7.43
CA THR A 104 4.20 -2.93 7.87
C THR A 104 4.02 -2.89 9.40
N ASP A 105 4.10 -4.03 10.10
CA ASP A 105 4.12 -4.07 11.57
C ASP A 105 5.30 -3.27 12.15
N LEU A 106 6.44 -3.30 11.45
CA LEU A 106 7.66 -2.56 11.83
C LEU A 106 7.69 -1.11 11.32
N GLY A 107 6.68 -0.68 10.55
CA GLY A 107 6.62 0.67 9.99
C GLY A 107 7.65 0.94 8.90
N LEU A 108 7.98 -0.06 8.08
CA LEU A 108 8.90 0.08 6.95
C LEU A 108 8.21 0.65 5.70
N ASP A 109 7.23 1.50 5.89
CA ASP A 109 6.56 2.23 4.82
C ASP A 109 6.43 3.72 5.18
N ILE A 110 6.12 4.54 4.19
CA ILE A 110 6.04 6.00 4.35
C ILE A 110 4.72 6.49 4.96
N THR A 111 3.81 5.59 5.31
CA THR A 111 2.44 5.94 5.73
C THR A 111 2.15 5.65 7.19
N SER A 112 3.05 4.93 7.85
CA SER A 112 2.88 4.54 9.25
C SER A 112 4.20 4.47 10.02
N LEU A 113 4.09 4.64 11.32
CA LEU A 113 5.12 4.31 12.30
C LEU A 113 4.95 2.84 12.76
N PRO A 114 5.94 2.25 13.44
CA PRO A 114 5.82 0.89 13.94
C PRO A 114 4.50 0.62 14.68
N LEU A 115 3.98 -0.60 14.59
CA LEU A 115 2.70 -1.04 15.17
C LEU A 115 1.49 -0.27 14.63
N TYR A 116 1.54 0.17 13.37
CA TYR A 116 0.46 0.91 12.69
C TYR A 116 0.10 2.26 13.33
N TYR A 117 1.00 2.86 14.07
CA TYR A 117 0.79 4.23 14.51
C TYR A 117 0.69 5.16 13.29
N GLY A 118 -0.36 5.98 13.25
CA GLY A 118 -0.48 7.02 12.22
C GLY A 118 0.59 8.10 12.40
N LEU A 119 0.87 8.84 11.33
CA LEU A 119 1.87 9.91 11.30
C LEU A 119 1.35 11.19 12.00
N THR A 120 0.87 11.06 13.22
CA THR A 120 0.38 12.17 14.04
C THR A 120 1.48 12.68 14.96
N GLU A 121 1.39 13.94 15.39
CA GLU A 121 2.35 14.52 16.34
C GLU A 121 2.49 13.70 17.63
N ALA A 122 1.37 13.19 18.16
CA ALA A 122 1.39 12.35 19.37
C ALA A 122 2.14 11.04 19.15
N ALA A 123 1.97 10.42 17.99
CA ALA A 123 2.68 9.20 17.63
C ALA A 123 4.18 9.46 17.43
N TRP A 124 4.55 10.55 16.75
CA TRP A 124 5.94 10.94 16.60
C TRP A 124 6.63 11.20 17.95
N LYS A 125 5.97 11.91 18.87
CA LYS A 125 6.46 12.13 20.23
C LYS A 125 6.63 10.82 21.01
N HIS A 126 5.69 9.89 20.84
CA HIS A 126 5.78 8.57 21.47
C HIS A 126 7.02 7.81 20.97
N TRP A 127 7.21 7.74 19.65
CA TRP A 127 8.32 6.99 19.07
C TRP A 127 9.67 7.66 19.26
N ALA A 128 9.74 9.00 19.24
CA ALA A 128 10.97 9.71 19.62
C ALA A 128 11.42 9.33 21.02
N ARG A 129 10.50 9.25 21.98
CA ARG A 129 10.79 8.79 23.35
C ARG A 129 11.24 7.31 23.39
N VAL A 130 10.60 6.43 22.62
CA VAL A 130 10.98 5.00 22.55
C VAL A 130 12.36 4.83 21.95
N TRP A 131 12.71 5.64 20.96
CA TRP A 131 14.03 5.62 20.31
C TRP A 131 15.08 6.42 21.06
N GLU A 132 14.72 7.01 22.22
CA GLU A 132 15.61 7.85 23.03
C GLU A 132 16.21 9.04 22.25
N VAL A 133 15.40 9.61 21.35
CA VAL A 133 15.76 10.76 20.52
C VAL A 133 15.00 11.99 20.98
N ASP A 134 15.67 13.14 21.05
CA ASP A 134 15.01 14.40 21.31
C ASP A 134 14.01 14.73 20.20
N TYR A 135 12.77 15.06 20.59
CA TYR A 135 11.70 15.27 19.63
C TYR A 135 11.91 16.53 18.77
N GLU A 136 12.46 17.60 19.35
CA GLU A 136 12.74 18.82 18.60
C GLU A 136 13.85 18.62 17.58
N TRP A 137 14.92 17.91 17.99
CA TRP A 137 15.96 17.50 17.06
C TRP A 137 15.37 16.64 15.92
N PHE A 138 14.52 15.67 16.26
CA PHE A 138 13.90 14.79 15.27
C PHE A 138 13.00 15.56 14.30
N GLN A 139 12.19 16.50 14.81
CA GLN A 139 11.33 17.36 14.00
C GLN A 139 12.14 18.24 13.04
N ASN A 140 13.31 18.69 13.47
CA ASN A 140 14.21 19.50 12.65
C ASN A 140 14.89 18.76 11.50
N GLN A 141 14.74 17.42 11.43
CA GLN A 141 15.16 16.65 10.24
C GLN A 141 14.17 16.79 9.06
N PHE A 142 12.98 17.32 9.30
CA PHE A 142 11.99 17.59 8.26
C PHE A 142 12.08 19.05 7.83
N ASP A 143 12.38 19.26 6.56
CA ASP A 143 12.52 20.60 6.00
C ASP A 143 11.17 21.26 5.69
N GLU A 144 11.14 22.58 5.69
CA GLU A 144 10.06 23.36 5.12
C GLU A 144 10.31 23.58 3.63
N VAL A 145 9.26 23.50 2.81
CA VAL A 145 9.31 23.76 1.39
C VAL A 145 8.49 24.99 1.08
N PRO A 146 9.09 26.07 0.52
CA PRO A 146 8.35 27.28 0.20
C PRO A 146 7.34 27.08 -0.92
N ALA A 147 6.32 27.91 -0.97
CA ALA A 147 5.39 27.93 -2.09
C ALA A 147 6.14 28.32 -3.38
N GLN A 148 5.96 27.54 -4.44
CA GLN A 148 6.59 27.80 -5.73
C GLN A 148 5.77 27.22 -6.89
N HIS A 149 5.79 27.88 -8.04
CA HIS A 149 5.20 27.40 -9.30
C HIS A 149 3.75 26.89 -9.18
N GLY A 150 2.91 27.64 -8.40
CA GLY A 150 1.50 27.29 -8.17
C GLY A 150 1.27 26.18 -7.14
N ARG A 151 2.32 25.66 -6.51
CA ARG A 151 2.22 24.70 -5.39
C ARG A 151 2.20 25.43 -4.06
N LYS A 152 1.45 24.87 -3.11
CA LYS A 152 1.41 25.40 -1.73
C LYS A 152 2.73 25.10 -1.03
N ALA A 153 3.10 26.00 -0.11
CA ALA A 153 4.17 25.73 0.84
C ALA A 153 3.84 24.46 1.65
N ARG A 154 4.87 23.75 2.03
CA ARG A 154 4.78 22.62 2.99
C ARG A 154 5.56 22.98 4.25
N THR A 155 4.90 22.87 5.37
CA THR A 155 5.52 23.02 6.69
C THR A 155 6.23 21.72 7.07
N ARG A 156 7.07 21.81 8.12
CA ARG A 156 7.64 20.59 8.73
C ARG A 156 6.56 19.59 9.11
N LYS A 157 5.46 20.09 9.69
CA LYS A 157 4.33 19.23 10.06
C LYS A 157 3.75 18.49 8.85
N ASP A 158 3.52 19.19 7.75
CA ASP A 158 3.02 18.54 6.51
C ASP A 158 3.96 17.44 6.02
N ASN A 159 5.27 17.67 6.14
CA ASN A 159 6.27 16.68 5.74
C ASN A 159 6.41 15.52 6.72
N MET A 160 6.15 15.72 8.00
CA MET A 160 6.07 14.64 8.99
C MET A 160 4.81 13.79 8.82
N GLU A 161 3.67 14.39 8.44
CA GLU A 161 2.40 13.70 8.23
C GLU A 161 2.31 12.98 6.86
N ALA A 162 3.10 13.40 5.89
CA ALA A 162 3.16 12.80 4.56
C ALA A 162 4.61 12.79 4.01
N PRO A 163 5.51 12.04 4.64
CA PRO A 163 6.90 11.93 4.19
C PRO A 163 7.04 11.07 2.93
N GLY A 164 8.19 11.21 2.29
CA GLY A 164 8.59 10.35 1.19
C GLY A 164 7.98 10.71 -0.16
N ILE A 165 8.36 9.93 -1.15
CA ILE A 165 7.97 10.12 -2.55
C ILE A 165 7.47 8.78 -3.09
N THR A 166 6.42 8.80 -3.90
CA THR A 166 5.88 7.57 -4.49
C THR A 166 6.90 6.92 -5.42
N SER A 167 6.89 5.59 -5.47
CA SER A 167 7.80 4.78 -6.30
C SER A 167 7.73 5.11 -7.79
N THR A 168 6.66 5.73 -8.25
CA THR A 168 6.44 6.12 -9.64
C THR A 168 6.86 7.55 -9.96
N ARG A 169 7.38 8.29 -8.97
CA ARG A 169 7.71 9.72 -9.11
C ARG A 169 9.05 10.14 -8.49
N TRP A 170 9.76 9.27 -7.78
CA TRP A 170 11.03 9.65 -7.17
C TRP A 170 12.07 10.15 -8.18
N PHE A 171 12.03 9.62 -9.40
CA PHE A 171 12.95 10.05 -10.47
C PHE A 171 12.64 11.46 -10.99
N ASP A 172 11.45 11.99 -10.77
CA ASP A 172 11.16 13.40 -11.04
C ASP A 172 12.03 14.31 -10.16
N ALA A 173 12.30 13.89 -8.91
CA ALA A 173 13.20 14.60 -7.99
C ALA A 173 14.68 14.59 -8.39
N VAL A 174 15.06 13.80 -9.38
CA VAL A 174 16.39 13.82 -10.00
C VAL A 174 16.36 14.57 -11.32
N ASN A 175 15.37 14.27 -12.16
CA ASN A 175 15.33 14.70 -13.56
C ASN A 175 14.82 16.13 -13.75
N LEU A 176 13.86 16.57 -12.93
CA LEU A 176 13.24 17.89 -13.10
C LEU A 176 14.09 19.01 -12.47
N PRO A 177 13.96 20.24 -12.96
CA PRO A 177 14.54 21.42 -12.30
C PRO A 177 14.05 21.56 -10.85
N MET A 178 14.84 22.22 -9.99
CA MET A 178 14.50 22.42 -8.57
C MET A 178 13.15 23.09 -8.38
N GLU A 179 12.80 24.00 -9.25
CA GLU A 179 11.54 24.76 -9.22
C GLU A 179 10.31 23.88 -9.45
N GLN A 180 10.48 22.67 -9.95
CA GLN A 180 9.41 21.72 -10.29
C GLN A 180 9.30 20.53 -9.32
N ILE A 181 10.13 20.48 -8.29
CA ILE A 181 10.11 19.43 -7.27
C ILE A 181 9.61 19.97 -5.94
N ASP A 182 9.08 19.08 -5.10
CA ASP A 182 8.49 19.43 -3.81
C ASP A 182 9.47 19.24 -2.63
N GLN A 183 10.72 18.92 -2.92
CA GLN A 183 11.79 18.77 -1.92
C GLN A 183 12.71 19.98 -1.95
N LYS A 184 13.45 20.16 -0.85
CA LYS A 184 14.49 21.18 -0.72
C LYS A 184 15.69 20.89 -1.63
N ASP A 185 16.06 19.62 -1.77
CA ASP A 185 17.19 19.17 -2.54
C ASP A 185 16.82 18.05 -3.51
N LYS A 186 17.66 17.84 -4.54
CA LYS A 186 17.53 16.69 -5.43
C LYS A 186 17.95 15.40 -4.74
N ILE A 187 17.36 14.28 -5.18
CA ILE A 187 17.86 12.96 -4.78
C ILE A 187 19.21 12.73 -5.44
N ARG A 188 20.24 12.48 -4.62
CA ARG A 188 21.62 12.25 -5.03
C ARG A 188 22.12 10.84 -4.74
N ALA A 189 21.47 10.14 -3.80
CA ALA A 189 21.84 8.79 -3.41
C ALA A 189 20.59 7.89 -3.35
N MET A 190 20.75 6.61 -3.68
CA MET A 190 19.70 5.61 -3.56
C MET A 190 20.29 4.29 -3.07
N ILE A 191 19.60 3.69 -2.11
CA ILE A 191 19.85 2.32 -1.67
C ILE A 191 18.58 1.51 -2.03
N VAL A 192 18.75 0.49 -2.85
CA VAL A 192 17.70 -0.44 -3.26
C VAL A 192 17.94 -1.77 -2.59
N MET A 193 16.93 -2.28 -1.89
CA MET A 193 17.02 -3.58 -1.22
C MET A 193 15.85 -4.46 -1.64
N GLY A 194 16.16 -5.65 -2.21
CA GLY A 194 15.16 -6.66 -2.54
C GLY A 194 14.13 -6.21 -3.59
N HIS A 195 14.51 -5.39 -4.56
CA HIS A 195 13.59 -4.89 -5.60
C HIS A 195 14.22 -4.96 -6.99
N GLY A 196 13.52 -5.64 -7.92
CA GLY A 196 14.05 -5.86 -9.27
C GLY A 196 14.12 -4.64 -10.18
N GLY A 197 13.30 -3.62 -9.95
CA GLY A 197 13.23 -2.41 -10.79
C GLY A 197 12.37 -2.54 -12.05
N ASN A 198 12.08 -3.74 -12.50
CA ASN A 198 11.36 -4.03 -13.73
C ASN A 198 9.84 -3.83 -13.66
N THR A 199 9.29 -3.61 -12.46
CA THR A 199 7.86 -3.39 -12.22
C THR A 199 7.52 -1.90 -11.97
N VAL A 200 8.51 -1.03 -12.01
CA VAL A 200 8.30 0.41 -11.88
C VAL A 200 7.77 0.96 -13.21
N SER A 201 6.76 1.80 -13.14
CA SER A 201 6.29 2.54 -14.33
C SER A 201 7.30 3.62 -14.76
N ARG A 202 7.24 4.04 -16.03
CA ARG A 202 8.12 5.06 -16.57
C ARG A 202 9.61 4.68 -16.48
N ILE A 203 9.93 3.47 -16.90
CA ILE A 203 11.30 2.92 -16.87
C ILE A 203 12.35 3.85 -17.52
N PRO A 204 12.11 4.48 -18.69
CA PRO A 204 13.10 5.38 -19.28
C PRO A 204 13.50 6.54 -18.37
N GLU A 205 12.53 7.17 -17.70
CA GLU A 205 12.80 8.25 -16.76
C GLU A 205 13.53 7.76 -15.50
N MET A 206 13.21 6.55 -15.04
CA MET A 206 13.93 5.91 -13.94
C MET A 206 15.38 5.65 -14.32
N VAL A 207 15.65 5.07 -15.49
CA VAL A 207 17.02 4.83 -15.98
C VAL A 207 17.80 6.14 -16.06
N ASN A 208 17.22 7.16 -16.69
CA ASN A 208 17.84 8.49 -16.80
C ASN A 208 18.17 9.12 -15.43
N ALA A 209 17.31 8.90 -14.43
CA ALA A 209 17.59 9.36 -13.07
C ALA A 209 18.73 8.57 -12.40
N LEU A 210 18.72 7.24 -12.54
CA LEU A 210 19.76 6.38 -11.97
C LEU A 210 21.14 6.66 -12.57
N GLU A 211 21.23 7.07 -13.82
CA GLU A 211 22.49 7.47 -14.44
C GLU A 211 23.07 8.76 -13.85
N LYS A 212 22.22 9.64 -13.31
CA LYS A 212 22.59 10.97 -12.81
C LYS A 212 22.92 11.03 -11.32
N ILE A 213 22.36 10.14 -10.51
CA ILE A 213 22.61 10.17 -9.05
C ILE A 213 24.05 9.81 -8.73
N ASP A 214 24.59 10.41 -7.66
CA ASP A 214 26.00 10.24 -7.26
C ASP A 214 26.26 8.83 -6.74
N LEU A 215 25.35 8.28 -5.92
CA LEU A 215 25.53 6.99 -5.27
C LEU A 215 24.34 6.07 -5.56
N LEU A 216 24.61 4.87 -6.06
CA LEU A 216 23.66 3.78 -6.16
C LEU A 216 24.20 2.53 -5.47
N VAL A 217 23.45 2.05 -4.48
CA VAL A 217 23.73 0.78 -3.81
C VAL A 217 22.55 -0.16 -4.07
N VAL A 218 22.83 -1.35 -4.57
CA VAL A 218 21.84 -2.40 -4.81
C VAL A 218 22.19 -3.60 -3.94
N ALA A 219 21.31 -3.92 -3.01
CA ALA A 219 21.42 -5.07 -2.12
C ALA A 219 20.36 -6.10 -2.50
N ASP A 220 20.77 -7.17 -3.14
CA ASP A 220 19.87 -8.21 -3.66
C ASP A 220 20.60 -9.57 -3.70
N PRO A 221 19.88 -10.71 -3.55
CA PRO A 221 20.50 -12.03 -3.74
C PRO A 221 21.06 -12.26 -5.15
N HIS A 222 20.50 -11.57 -6.14
CA HIS A 222 20.88 -11.67 -7.55
C HIS A 222 20.99 -10.28 -8.20
N PRO A 223 21.83 -10.09 -9.23
CA PRO A 223 21.83 -8.88 -10.02
C PRO A 223 20.44 -8.59 -10.61
N THR A 224 19.96 -7.37 -10.44
CA THR A 224 18.64 -6.93 -10.90
C THR A 224 18.74 -5.87 -11.99
N THR A 225 17.61 -5.39 -12.51
CA THR A 225 17.59 -4.28 -13.47
C THR A 225 18.29 -3.04 -12.91
N PHE A 226 18.12 -2.75 -11.62
CA PHE A 226 18.85 -1.63 -10.99
C PHE A 226 20.38 -1.81 -11.06
N ALA A 227 20.86 -3.05 -10.93
CA ALA A 227 22.29 -3.37 -11.01
C ALA A 227 22.83 -3.27 -12.44
N ALA A 228 21.96 -3.42 -13.44
CA ALA A 228 22.32 -3.48 -14.86
C ALA A 228 22.33 -2.11 -15.57
N ILE A 229 22.15 -1.00 -14.86
CA ILE A 229 22.17 0.35 -15.44
C ILE A 229 23.59 0.67 -15.91
N SER A 230 23.80 0.71 -17.20
CA SER A 230 25.13 0.77 -17.83
C SER A 230 25.69 2.18 -18.03
N GLY A 231 24.83 3.21 -18.04
CA GLY A 231 25.23 4.60 -18.32
C GLY A 231 25.87 5.34 -17.14
N ARG A 232 25.99 4.69 -15.97
CA ARG A 232 26.49 5.35 -14.76
C ARG A 232 27.99 5.61 -14.82
N GLN A 233 28.37 6.88 -14.65
CA GLN A 233 29.80 7.28 -14.56
C GLN A 233 30.41 6.91 -13.21
N ASN A 234 29.63 6.99 -12.12
CA ASN A 234 30.09 6.77 -10.75
C ASN A 234 30.01 5.29 -10.31
N GLY A 235 29.64 4.39 -11.23
CA GLY A 235 29.49 2.97 -10.92
C GLY A 235 28.26 2.65 -10.04
N THR A 236 28.19 1.39 -9.62
CA THR A 236 27.12 0.86 -8.76
C THR A 236 27.72 -0.10 -7.75
N TYR A 237 27.39 0.05 -6.48
CA TYR A 237 27.76 -0.91 -5.46
C TYR A 237 26.76 -2.05 -5.43
N LEU A 238 27.20 -3.27 -5.69
CA LEU A 238 26.39 -4.48 -5.58
C LEU A 238 26.75 -5.20 -4.27
N LEU A 239 25.78 -5.32 -3.39
CA LEU A 239 25.92 -6.01 -2.12
C LEU A 239 25.08 -7.30 -2.16
N PRO A 240 25.73 -8.48 -2.15
CA PRO A 240 25.00 -9.73 -2.09
C PRO A 240 24.35 -9.86 -0.70
N ILE A 241 23.04 -10.13 -0.67
CA ILE A 241 22.33 -10.41 0.55
C ILE A 241 21.84 -11.87 0.55
N ALA A 242 21.64 -12.41 1.74
CA ALA A 242 21.16 -13.76 1.91
C ALA A 242 19.72 -13.91 1.40
N THR A 243 19.43 -15.05 0.80
CA THR A 243 18.06 -15.44 0.46
C THR A 243 17.28 -15.78 1.73
N SER A 244 15.98 -15.87 1.59
CA SER A 244 15.09 -16.26 2.69
C SER A 244 15.39 -17.63 3.31
N LEU A 245 16.03 -18.53 2.56
CA LEU A 245 16.39 -19.86 3.04
C LEU A 245 17.73 -19.89 3.78
N GLU A 246 18.49 -18.83 3.66
CA GLU A 246 19.83 -18.67 4.28
C GLU A 246 19.77 -17.81 5.56
N CYS A 247 18.59 -17.29 5.92
CA CYS A 247 18.37 -16.43 7.09
C CYS A 247 17.53 -17.13 8.16
N HIS A 248 17.87 -16.85 9.42
CA HIS A 248 16.98 -17.14 10.55
C HIS A 248 15.99 -15.98 10.74
N GLY A 249 14.75 -16.32 11.10
CA GLY A 249 13.73 -15.32 11.38
C GLY A 249 12.31 -15.86 11.27
N SER A 250 11.35 -15.02 11.62
CA SER A 250 9.93 -15.27 11.43
C SER A 250 9.38 -14.38 10.33
N ARG A 251 8.30 -14.84 9.71
CA ARG A 251 7.58 -14.08 8.68
C ARG A 251 6.13 -14.02 9.04
N THR A 252 5.57 -12.83 9.01
CA THR A 252 4.14 -12.64 9.22
C THR A 252 3.46 -12.56 7.87
N ALA A 253 2.62 -13.56 7.60
CA ALA A 253 1.80 -13.62 6.40
C ALA A 253 0.36 -13.17 6.72
N TRP A 254 -0.53 -13.34 5.77
CA TRP A 254 -1.93 -12.91 5.81
C TRP A 254 -2.79 -13.52 6.93
N HIS A 255 -2.37 -14.60 7.54
CA HIS A 255 -3.03 -15.17 8.71
C HIS A 255 -2.12 -15.03 9.91
N ARG A 256 -2.65 -14.45 10.95
CA ARG A 256 -2.11 -14.57 12.31
C ARG A 256 -2.80 -15.77 12.92
N SER A 257 -2.07 -16.84 13.05
CA SER A 257 -2.47 -17.95 13.94
C SER A 257 -2.12 -17.57 15.36
#